data_031a8fe1e10491d84692fbaf4393315a
#
_entry.id   031a8fe1e10491d84692fbaf4393315a
#
_cell.length_a   1.000
_cell.length_b   1.000
_cell.length_c   1.000
_cell.angle_alpha   90.00
_cell.angle_beta   90.00
_cell.angle_gamma   90.00
#
_symmetry.space_group_name_H-M   'P 1'
#
loop_
_entity.id
_entity.type
_entity.pdbx_description
1 polymer ?
#
loop_
_entity_poly.entity_id
_entity_poly.type
_entity_poly.pdbx_seq_one_letter_code
_entity_poly.pdbx_strand_id
1 'polypeptide(L)'
;AQVKEWLQSFEGYKVEEHAGSDVEWGFTLSSVDGVKTDVYQMLDRVDLFVVSQKFDLEATMKNALALLTDSAQAHLYFELRTEQFRSDCSIEIRLVGRTPQGFTVRMPIFADALSQDILYYRVNKVANTSQLLMAILNRAALNYPKR
;
A
#
# COMPACT_ATOMS: atom_id res chain seq x y z
N ALA A 1 18.22 -0.60 15.14
CA ALA A 1 18.99 -1.85 15.11
C ALA A 1 18.08 -3.07 15.23
N GLN A 2 17.23 -3.11 16.25
CA GLN A 2 16.34 -4.25 16.50
C GLN A 2 15.28 -4.44 15.40
N VAL A 3 14.70 -3.37 14.90
CA VAL A 3 13.73 -3.42 13.78
C VAL A 3 14.37 -4.02 12.53
N LYS A 4 15.60 -3.64 12.23
CA LYS A 4 16.33 -4.21 11.09
C LYS A 4 16.51 -5.73 11.23
N GLU A 5 16.87 -6.20 12.41
CA GLU A 5 17.02 -7.63 12.69
C GLU A 5 15.70 -8.39 12.51
N TRP A 6 14.60 -7.83 13.01
CA TRP A 6 13.27 -8.41 12.82
C TRP A 6 12.88 -8.49 11.35
N LEU A 7 13.10 -7.41 10.59
CA LEU A 7 12.77 -7.39 9.16
C LEU A 7 13.62 -8.38 8.37
N GLN A 8 14.91 -8.52 8.71
CA GLN A 8 15.79 -9.49 8.07
C GLN A 8 15.39 -10.95 8.34
N SER A 9 14.64 -11.21 9.42
CA SER A 9 14.13 -12.54 9.74
C SER A 9 12.88 -12.94 8.93
N PHE A 10 12.24 -11.98 8.23
CA PHE A 10 11.06 -12.27 7.43
C PHE A 10 11.45 -12.99 6.15
N GLU A 11 10.92 -14.21 5.97
CA GLU A 11 11.20 -15.00 4.78
C GLU A 11 10.62 -14.36 3.51
N GLY A 12 11.37 -14.46 2.42
CA GLY A 12 10.93 -14.00 1.11
C GLY A 12 11.15 -12.50 0.86
N TYR A 13 11.82 -11.79 1.77
CA TYR A 13 12.08 -10.37 1.62
C TYR A 13 13.57 -10.05 1.64
N LYS A 14 13.96 -9.16 0.74
CA LYS A 14 15.27 -8.50 0.78
C LYS A 14 15.07 -7.15 1.47
N VAL A 15 15.92 -6.84 2.46
CA VAL A 15 15.83 -5.62 3.26
C VAL A 15 16.91 -4.65 2.85
N GLU A 16 16.53 -3.43 2.51
CA GLU A 16 17.44 -2.32 2.22
C GLU A 16 17.17 -1.17 3.17
N GLU A 17 18.22 -0.63 3.77
CA GLU A 17 18.14 0.56 4.59
C GLU A 17 18.21 1.79 3.70
N HIS A 18 17.38 2.80 3.97
CA HIS A 18 17.45 4.07 3.26
C HIS A 18 17.25 5.23 4.25
N ALA A 19 17.77 6.38 3.86
CA ALA A 19 17.58 7.64 4.55
C ALA A 19 16.91 8.63 3.61
N GLY A 20 15.94 9.37 4.12
CA GLY A 20 15.30 10.45 3.41
C GLY A 20 15.32 11.71 4.26
N SER A 21 14.98 12.87 3.67
CA SER A 21 14.95 14.14 4.39
C SER A 21 13.89 14.18 5.49
N ASP A 22 12.82 13.38 5.34
CA ASP A 22 11.63 13.41 6.21
C ASP A 22 11.58 12.26 7.20
N VAL A 23 12.56 11.33 7.17
CA VAL A 23 12.56 10.15 8.02
C VAL A 23 13.80 10.08 8.89
N GLU A 24 13.63 9.65 10.14
CA GLU A 24 14.74 9.35 11.04
C GLU A 24 15.50 8.12 10.55
N TRP A 25 14.77 7.09 10.16
CA TRP A 25 15.30 5.88 9.53
C TRP A 25 14.20 5.20 8.73
N GLY A 26 14.60 4.39 7.77
CA GLY A 26 13.68 3.63 6.96
C GLY A 26 14.30 2.38 6.39
N PHE A 27 13.44 1.39 6.14
CA PHE A 27 13.79 0.14 5.48
C PHE A 27 12.79 -0.14 4.38
N THR A 28 13.27 -0.68 3.27
CA THR A 28 12.43 -1.19 2.21
C THR A 28 12.59 -2.70 2.14
N LEU A 29 11.47 -3.42 2.26
CA LEU A 29 11.41 -4.86 2.05
C LEU A 29 10.97 -5.10 0.60
N SER A 30 11.76 -5.83 -0.15
CA SER A 30 11.43 -6.22 -1.52
C SER A 30 11.13 -7.71 -1.55
N SER A 31 9.94 -8.09 -2.05
CA SER A 31 9.59 -9.49 -2.26
C SER A 31 10.21 -10.01 -3.56
N VAL A 32 10.14 -11.33 -3.78
CA VAL A 32 10.69 -11.97 -5.00
C VAL A 32 10.02 -11.49 -6.27
N ASP A 33 8.76 -11.06 -6.21
CA ASP A 33 7.99 -10.50 -7.33
C ASP A 33 8.14 -8.97 -7.44
N GLY A 34 9.05 -8.37 -6.69
CA GLY A 34 9.39 -6.95 -6.80
C GLY A 34 8.48 -5.98 -6.06
N VAL A 35 7.53 -6.48 -5.29
CA VAL A 35 6.66 -5.63 -4.45
C VAL A 35 7.48 -5.08 -3.28
N LYS A 36 7.38 -3.78 -3.06
CA LYS A 36 8.14 -3.06 -2.02
C LYS A 36 7.22 -2.60 -0.90
N THR A 37 7.65 -2.89 0.33
CA THR A 37 7.02 -2.40 1.56
C THR A 37 8.01 -1.54 2.32
N ASP A 38 7.62 -0.33 2.66
CA ASP A 38 8.44 0.58 3.43
C ASP A 38 8.07 0.53 4.90
N VAL A 39 9.08 0.49 5.76
CA VAL A 39 8.92 0.64 7.22
C VAL A 39 9.80 1.78 7.64
N TYR A 40 9.21 2.82 8.23
CA TYR A 40 9.96 4.04 8.55
C TYR A 40 9.45 4.75 9.79
N GLN A 41 10.31 5.59 10.36
CA GLN A 41 9.98 6.51 11.44
C GLN A 41 10.19 7.93 10.93
N MET A 42 9.18 8.78 11.09
CA MET A 42 9.26 10.19 10.70
C MET A 42 10.08 10.99 11.71
N LEU A 43 10.80 12.02 11.22
CA LEU A 43 11.61 12.89 12.08
C LEU A 43 10.80 13.62 13.13
N ASP A 44 9.56 14.00 12.84
CA ASP A 44 8.67 14.75 13.70
C ASP A 44 7.78 13.88 14.60
N ARG A 45 7.82 12.54 14.42
CA ARG A 45 6.97 11.60 15.14
C ARG A 45 7.78 10.39 15.61
N VAL A 46 8.59 10.62 16.66
CA VAL A 46 9.44 9.57 17.25
C VAL A 46 8.65 8.46 17.96
N ASP A 47 7.39 8.71 18.28
CA ASP A 47 6.46 7.77 18.90
C ASP A 47 5.77 6.84 17.90
N LEU A 48 6.02 6.99 16.60
CA LEU A 48 5.24 6.36 15.57
C LEU A 48 6.13 5.78 14.47
N PHE A 49 5.91 4.50 14.16
CA PHE A 49 6.43 3.82 12.98
C PHE A 49 5.30 3.65 11.97
N VAL A 50 5.64 3.65 10.69
CA VAL A 50 4.65 3.48 9.61
C VAL A 50 5.10 2.34 8.71
N VAL A 51 4.16 1.43 8.42
CA VAL A 51 4.30 0.40 7.39
C VAL A 51 3.49 0.86 6.19
N SER A 52 4.09 0.93 5.02
CA SER A 52 3.47 1.52 3.84
C SER A 52 3.81 0.76 2.56
N GLN A 53 2.82 0.59 1.70
CA GLN A 53 3.02 0.19 0.30
C GLN A 53 2.42 1.24 -0.62
N LYS A 54 3.19 1.69 -1.60
CA LYS A 54 2.74 2.62 -2.62
C LYS A 54 2.76 1.93 -3.98
N PHE A 55 1.65 2.01 -4.69
CA PHE A 55 1.51 1.47 -6.04
C PHE A 55 1.13 2.56 -7.02
N ASP A 56 1.83 2.59 -8.14
CA ASP A 56 1.45 3.35 -9.32
C ASP A 56 0.99 2.35 -10.38
N LEU A 57 -0.18 2.61 -10.98
CA LEU A 57 -0.73 1.72 -11.99
C LEU A 57 0.05 1.86 -13.30
N GLU A 58 0.21 0.74 -14.00
CA GLU A 58 0.80 0.73 -15.33
C GLU A 58 -0.09 1.46 -16.33
N ALA A 59 0.51 2.01 -17.38
CA ALA A 59 -0.20 2.77 -18.42
C ALA A 59 -1.35 1.98 -19.03
N THR A 60 -1.15 0.68 -19.29
CA THR A 60 -2.19 -0.20 -19.84
C THR A 60 -3.43 -0.24 -18.95
N MET A 61 -3.24 -0.39 -17.64
CA MET A 61 -4.34 -0.40 -16.68
C MET A 61 -5.02 0.96 -16.57
N LYS A 62 -4.25 2.05 -16.48
CA LYS A 62 -4.78 3.41 -16.45
C LYS A 62 -5.68 3.67 -17.66
N ASN A 63 -5.22 3.28 -18.84
CA ASN A 63 -5.97 3.45 -20.10
C ASN A 63 -7.25 2.64 -20.09
N ALA A 64 -7.20 1.38 -19.63
CA ALA A 64 -8.40 0.54 -19.53
C ALA A 64 -9.43 1.13 -18.57
N LEU A 65 -9.00 1.64 -17.43
CA LEU A 65 -9.88 2.27 -16.43
C LEU A 65 -10.46 3.60 -16.95
N ALA A 66 -9.71 4.36 -17.72
CA ALA A 66 -10.17 5.61 -18.31
C ALA A 66 -11.29 5.39 -19.34
N LEU A 67 -11.37 4.20 -19.95
CA LEU A 67 -12.38 3.84 -20.94
C LEU A 67 -13.69 3.31 -20.32
N LEU A 68 -13.77 3.15 -19.02
CA LEU A 68 -14.98 2.68 -18.36
C LEU A 68 -16.16 3.65 -18.61
N THR A 69 -17.36 3.11 -18.73
CA THR A 69 -18.58 3.93 -18.76
C THR A 69 -18.71 4.71 -17.46
N ASP A 70 -19.49 5.79 -17.46
CA ASP A 70 -19.72 6.59 -16.26
C ASP A 70 -20.30 5.73 -15.12
N SER A 71 -21.23 4.84 -15.45
CA SER A 71 -21.81 3.91 -14.48
C SER A 71 -20.76 2.94 -13.91
N ALA A 72 -19.90 2.40 -14.76
CA ALA A 72 -18.83 1.51 -14.33
C ALA A 72 -17.80 2.24 -13.46
N GLN A 73 -17.44 3.48 -13.80
CA GLN A 73 -16.56 4.31 -12.98
C GLN A 73 -17.15 4.58 -11.61
N ALA A 74 -18.45 4.90 -11.55
CA ALA A 74 -19.15 5.13 -10.28
C ALA A 74 -19.16 3.86 -9.42
N HIS A 75 -19.39 2.70 -10.04
CA HIS A 75 -19.38 1.42 -9.34
C HIS A 75 -17.98 1.09 -8.78
N LEU A 76 -16.93 1.29 -9.58
CA LEU A 76 -15.55 1.09 -9.14
C LEU A 76 -15.21 2.04 -7.98
N TYR A 77 -15.57 3.30 -8.08
CA TYR A 77 -15.34 4.27 -7.01
C TYR A 77 -16.02 3.85 -5.72
N PHE A 78 -17.25 3.38 -5.82
CA PHE A 78 -17.98 2.86 -4.66
C PHE A 78 -17.27 1.66 -4.01
N GLU A 79 -16.77 0.72 -4.80
CA GLU A 79 -16.02 -0.43 -4.29
C GLU A 79 -14.75 0.02 -3.56
N LEU A 80 -14.00 0.95 -4.15
CA LEU A 80 -12.76 1.46 -3.55
C LEU A 80 -13.06 2.21 -2.24
N ARG A 81 -14.11 3.02 -2.22
CA ARG A 81 -14.54 3.73 -1.01
C ARG A 81 -14.99 2.76 0.09
N THR A 82 -15.67 1.69 -0.29
CA THR A 82 -16.09 0.66 0.67
C THR A 82 -14.87 0.04 1.35
N GLU A 83 -13.82 -0.27 0.59
CA GLU A 83 -12.59 -0.80 1.17
C GLU A 83 -11.88 0.22 2.05
N GLN A 84 -11.89 1.51 1.69
CA GLN A 84 -11.34 2.56 2.55
C GLN A 84 -12.02 2.60 3.92
N PHE A 85 -13.32 2.39 3.96
CA PHE A 85 -14.08 2.41 5.23
C PHE A 85 -13.97 1.10 6.02
N ARG A 86 -13.88 -0.03 5.33
CA ARG A 86 -13.83 -1.36 5.97
C ARG A 86 -12.46 -1.72 6.49
N SER A 87 -11.40 -1.24 5.84
CA SER A 87 -10.04 -1.65 6.14
C SER A 87 -9.54 -1.01 7.43
N ASP A 88 -8.75 -1.77 8.19
CA ASP A 88 -7.97 -1.26 9.32
C ASP A 88 -6.79 -0.40 8.85
N CYS A 89 -6.41 -0.53 7.58
CA CYS A 89 -5.36 0.29 6.98
C CYS A 89 -5.89 1.65 6.55
N SER A 90 -5.02 2.65 6.58
CA SER A 90 -5.27 3.91 5.89
C SER A 90 -5.00 3.73 4.40
N ILE A 91 -5.98 4.00 3.57
CA ILE A 91 -5.90 3.85 2.12
C ILE A 91 -6.07 5.22 1.47
N GLU A 92 -5.08 5.63 0.70
CA GLU A 92 -5.14 6.84 -0.12
C GLU A 92 -5.16 6.43 -1.59
N ILE A 93 -6.17 6.88 -2.33
CA ILE A 93 -6.33 6.57 -3.75
C ILE A 93 -6.07 7.86 -4.53
N ARG A 94 -5.11 7.80 -5.44
CA ARG A 94 -4.78 8.94 -6.31
C ARG A 94 -5.60 8.86 -7.59
N LEU A 95 -6.33 9.92 -7.89
CA LEU A 95 -7.20 10.03 -9.04
C LEU A 95 -6.73 11.16 -9.95
N VAL A 96 -6.87 10.97 -11.27
CA VAL A 96 -6.89 12.04 -12.26
C VAL A 96 -8.30 12.06 -12.84
N GLY A 97 -9.08 13.10 -12.50
CA GLY A 97 -10.51 13.09 -12.73
C GLY A 97 -11.16 11.96 -11.92
N ARG A 98 -11.75 10.99 -12.62
CA ARG A 98 -12.37 9.80 -12.02
C ARG A 98 -11.52 8.53 -12.20
N THR A 99 -10.35 8.64 -12.83
CA THR A 99 -9.52 7.49 -13.16
C THR A 99 -8.46 7.27 -12.09
N PRO A 100 -8.45 6.10 -11.43
CA PRO A 100 -7.39 5.76 -10.50
C PRO A 100 -6.02 5.74 -11.17
N GLN A 101 -5.03 6.32 -10.52
CA GLN A 101 -3.64 6.35 -10.97
C GLN A 101 -2.74 5.47 -10.11
N GLY A 102 -3.13 5.26 -8.88
CA GLY A 102 -2.40 4.47 -7.91
C GLY A 102 -3.01 4.60 -6.54
N PHE A 103 -2.39 3.95 -5.58
CA PHE A 103 -2.84 4.00 -4.19
C PHE A 103 -1.68 3.81 -3.23
N THR A 104 -1.88 4.23 -1.99
CA THR A 104 -0.96 4.00 -0.88
C THR A 104 -1.73 3.39 0.28
N VAL A 105 -1.21 2.30 0.82
CA VAL A 105 -1.79 1.61 1.99
C VAL A 105 -0.81 1.74 3.14
N ARG A 106 -1.27 2.22 4.28
CA ARG A 106 -0.43 2.45 5.48
C ARG A 106 -1.06 1.89 6.72
N MET A 107 -0.22 1.46 7.65
CA MET A 107 -0.63 1.20 9.03
C MET A 107 0.40 1.80 9.99
N PRO A 108 -0.05 2.51 11.04
CA PRO A 108 0.85 2.98 12.08
C PRO A 108 1.11 1.89 13.12
N ILE A 109 2.29 1.97 13.75
CA ILE A 109 2.62 1.20 14.95
C ILE A 109 3.16 2.20 15.97
N PHE A 110 2.50 2.35 17.10
CA PHE A 110 3.03 3.17 18.18
C PHE A 110 4.24 2.49 18.83
N ALA A 111 5.23 3.28 19.18
CA ALA A 111 6.52 2.77 19.67
C ALA A 111 6.38 1.86 20.90
N ASP A 112 5.43 2.16 21.79
CA ASP A 112 5.16 1.37 23.00
C ASP A 112 4.49 0.02 22.72
N ALA A 113 3.88 -0.14 21.53
CA ALA A 113 3.26 -1.38 21.09
C ALA A 113 4.15 -2.18 20.12
N LEU A 114 5.35 -1.69 19.80
CA LEU A 114 6.22 -2.31 18.82
C LEU A 114 6.80 -3.62 19.32
N SER A 115 6.57 -4.69 18.58
CA SER A 115 7.18 -6.01 18.76
C SER A 115 7.40 -6.65 17.40
N GLN A 116 8.18 -7.74 17.36
CA GLN A 116 8.40 -8.49 16.12
C GLN A 116 7.08 -9.02 15.55
N ASP A 117 6.21 -9.55 16.39
CA ASP A 117 4.92 -10.09 15.97
C ASP A 117 3.99 -9.02 15.43
N ILE A 118 3.91 -7.87 16.09
CA ILE A 118 3.10 -6.73 15.63
C ILE A 118 3.63 -6.22 14.29
N LEU A 119 4.94 -6.06 14.16
CA LEU A 119 5.56 -5.62 12.90
C LEU A 119 5.25 -6.59 11.76
N TYR A 120 5.43 -7.89 11.98
CA TYR A 120 5.12 -8.93 11.00
C TYR A 120 3.64 -8.90 10.59
N TYR A 121 2.74 -8.81 11.57
CA TYR A 121 1.31 -8.70 11.31
C TYR A 121 0.95 -7.48 10.46
N ARG A 122 1.52 -6.30 10.78
CA ARG A 122 1.25 -5.07 10.05
C ARG A 122 1.79 -5.10 8.63
N VAL A 123 2.97 -5.64 8.42
CA VAL A 123 3.53 -5.84 7.08
C VAL A 123 2.61 -6.71 6.23
N ASN A 124 2.16 -7.84 6.76
CA ASN A 124 1.24 -8.72 6.05
C ASN A 124 -0.13 -8.08 5.81
N LYS A 125 -0.64 -7.32 6.77
CA LYS A 125 -1.93 -6.64 6.63
C LYS A 125 -1.90 -5.59 5.52
N VAL A 126 -0.84 -4.80 5.45
CA VAL A 126 -0.63 -3.83 4.37
C VAL A 126 -0.53 -4.54 3.03
N ALA A 127 0.25 -5.61 2.94
CA ALA A 127 0.41 -6.39 1.71
C ALA A 127 -0.91 -7.00 1.23
N ASN A 128 -1.67 -7.61 2.13
CA ASN A 128 -2.95 -8.24 1.80
C ASN A 128 -3.99 -7.20 1.35
N THR A 129 -4.03 -6.04 2.00
CA THR A 129 -4.93 -4.95 1.63
C THR A 129 -4.58 -4.41 0.24
N SER A 130 -3.29 -4.25 -0.06
CA SER A 130 -2.83 -3.83 -1.38
C SER A 130 -3.21 -4.83 -2.47
N GLN A 131 -3.06 -6.13 -2.20
CA GLN A 131 -3.47 -7.19 -3.14
C GLN A 131 -4.96 -7.14 -3.41
N LEU A 132 -5.79 -6.90 -2.39
CA LEU A 132 -7.23 -6.76 -2.57
C LEU A 132 -7.58 -5.57 -3.46
N LEU A 133 -6.97 -4.42 -3.24
CA LEU A 133 -7.17 -3.23 -4.08
C LEU A 133 -6.76 -3.49 -5.53
N MET A 134 -5.62 -4.14 -5.75
CA MET A 134 -5.17 -4.52 -7.09
C MET A 134 -6.15 -5.49 -7.76
N ALA A 135 -6.72 -6.43 -7.02
CA ALA A 135 -7.73 -7.35 -7.55
C ALA A 135 -9.00 -6.62 -7.98
N ILE A 136 -9.46 -5.64 -7.19
CA ILE A 136 -10.62 -4.80 -7.54
C ILE A 136 -10.35 -4.03 -8.85
N LEU A 137 -9.18 -3.39 -8.96
CA LEU A 137 -8.80 -2.62 -10.13
C LEU A 137 -8.63 -3.49 -11.36
N ASN A 138 -8.01 -4.65 -11.25
CA ASN A 138 -7.84 -5.61 -12.34
C ASN A 138 -9.19 -6.11 -12.85
N ARG A 139 -10.10 -6.46 -11.94
CA ARG A 139 -11.44 -6.91 -12.32
C ARG A 139 -12.20 -5.82 -13.07
N ALA A 140 -12.13 -4.58 -12.60
CA ALA A 140 -12.76 -3.45 -13.28
C ALA A 140 -12.16 -3.22 -14.66
N ALA A 141 -10.84 -3.24 -14.79
CA ALA A 141 -10.16 -3.05 -16.06
C ALA A 141 -10.52 -4.11 -17.11
N LEU A 142 -10.67 -5.37 -16.67
CA LEU A 142 -10.93 -6.50 -17.55
C LEU A 142 -12.42 -6.70 -17.86
N ASN A 143 -13.31 -6.49 -16.89
CA ASN A 143 -14.68 -6.99 -16.97
C ASN A 143 -15.76 -5.91 -16.96
N TYR A 144 -15.45 -4.68 -16.55
CA TYR A 144 -16.47 -3.63 -16.47
C TYR A 144 -16.75 -3.02 -17.85
N PRO A 145 -17.99 -2.55 -18.08
CA PRO A 145 -18.36 -1.96 -19.37
C PRO A 145 -17.52 -0.75 -19.76
N LYS A 146 -17.12 -0.68 -21.01
CA LYS A 146 -16.30 0.39 -21.59
C LYS A 146 -17.06 1.19 -22.63
N ARG A 147 -16.68 2.44 -22.75
CA ARG A 147 -17.19 3.35 -23.80
C ARG A 147 -16.71 2.92 -25.18
#